data_f33332fa2840e48f1e8d1a14e88a04ab
#
_entry.id   f33332fa2840e48f1e8d1a14e88a04ab
#
_cell.length_a   1.000
_cell.length_b   1.000
_cell.length_c   1.000
_cell.angle_alpha   90.00
_cell.angle_beta   90.00
_cell.angle_gamma   90.00
#
_symmetry.space_group_name_H-M   'P 1'
#
loop_
_entity.id
_entity.type
_entity.pdbx_description
1 polymer ?
#
loop_
_entity_poly.entity_id
_entity_poly.type
_entity_poly.pdbx_seq_one_letter_code
_entity_poly.pdbx_strand_id
1 'polypeptide(L)'
;MIAPLLFLWAALPNDAVAMLADWLFTKISKLLLELPFSRNMETEADIVGMELASKACFDIREAPAFWVRMKLLTDAESDEDDMDFPEYLSTHPSHERRHEFLTEMLPKALEKRSTFGCCKLTGPDPLLDTKNIMVYK
;
A
#
# COMPACT_ATOMS: atom_id res chain seq x y z
N MET A 1 -16.43 -5.27 40.91
CA MET A 1 -16.41 -5.87 39.54
C MET A 1 -15.12 -6.62 39.17
N ILE A 2 -14.16 -6.80 40.09
CA ILE A 2 -12.87 -7.48 39.83
C ILE A 2 -12.95 -9.01 40.12
N ALA A 3 -13.87 -9.42 41.01
CA ALA A 3 -14.02 -10.82 41.43
C ALA A 3 -14.31 -11.80 40.29
N PRO A 4 -15.22 -11.55 39.31
CA PRO A 4 -15.46 -12.49 38.23
C PRO A 4 -14.25 -12.68 37.29
N LEU A 5 -13.43 -11.66 37.10
CA LEU A 5 -12.21 -11.75 36.29
C LEU A 5 -11.13 -12.62 36.97
N LEU A 6 -11.00 -12.55 38.29
CA LEU A 6 -10.08 -13.40 39.05
C LEU A 6 -10.53 -14.88 39.05
N PHE A 7 -11.84 -15.12 39.09
CA PHE A 7 -12.38 -16.46 39.02
C PHE A 7 -12.17 -17.10 37.63
N LEU A 8 -12.33 -16.30 36.57
CA LEU A 8 -12.08 -16.72 35.18
C LEU A 8 -10.60 -17.07 35.01
N TRP A 9 -9.70 -16.26 35.56
CA TRP A 9 -8.25 -16.48 35.50
C TRP A 9 -7.81 -17.74 36.22
N ALA A 10 -8.40 -18.07 37.40
CA ALA A 10 -8.10 -19.26 38.16
C ALA A 10 -8.72 -20.57 37.56
N ALA A 11 -9.71 -20.44 36.70
CA ALA A 11 -10.38 -21.59 36.08
C ALA A 11 -9.80 -21.98 34.71
N LEU A 12 -8.97 -21.10 34.09
CA LEU A 12 -8.31 -21.41 32.83
C LEU A 12 -7.04 -22.27 33.09
N PRO A 13 -6.85 -23.39 32.36
CA PRO A 13 -5.59 -24.14 32.43
C PRO A 13 -4.43 -23.23 32.01
N ASN A 14 -3.30 -23.34 32.73
CA ASN A 14 -2.12 -22.50 32.47
C ASN A 14 -1.68 -22.49 31.00
N ASP A 15 -1.84 -23.61 30.31
CA ASP A 15 -1.52 -23.75 28.89
C ASP A 15 -2.43 -22.89 28.00
N ALA A 16 -3.73 -22.80 28.33
CA ALA A 16 -4.65 -21.95 27.57
C ALA A 16 -4.35 -20.46 27.74
N VAL A 17 -3.93 -20.04 28.95
CA VAL A 17 -3.52 -18.65 29.20
C VAL A 17 -2.23 -18.32 28.43
N ALA A 18 -1.26 -19.24 28.43
CA ALA A 18 -0.01 -19.09 27.69
C ALA A 18 -0.27 -19.00 26.17
N MET A 19 -1.11 -19.87 25.63
CA MET A 19 -1.49 -19.83 24.20
C MET A 19 -2.20 -18.53 23.82
N LEU A 20 -3.11 -18.03 24.67
CA LEU A 20 -3.80 -16.77 24.44
C LEU A 20 -2.85 -15.58 24.48
N ALA A 21 -1.92 -15.59 25.44
CA ALA A 21 -0.88 -14.54 25.55
C ALA A 21 0.05 -14.53 24.34
N ASP A 22 0.52 -15.68 23.89
CA ASP A 22 1.37 -15.81 22.70
C ASP A 22 0.63 -15.35 21.44
N TRP A 23 -0.62 -15.79 21.24
CA TRP A 23 -1.45 -15.35 20.14
C TRP A 23 -1.62 -13.82 20.13
N LEU A 24 -1.96 -13.23 21.28
CA LEU A 24 -2.17 -11.79 21.42
C LEU A 24 -0.86 -11.03 21.18
N PHE A 25 0.25 -11.50 21.74
CA PHE A 25 1.57 -10.91 21.52
C PHE A 25 1.95 -10.93 20.04
N THR A 26 1.75 -12.04 19.35
CA THR A 26 2.00 -12.18 17.91
C THR A 26 1.17 -11.19 17.09
N LYS A 27 -0.14 -11.05 17.41
CA LYS A 27 -1.02 -10.10 16.71
C LYS A 27 -0.59 -8.65 16.95
N ILE A 28 -0.27 -8.30 18.20
CA ILE A 28 0.18 -6.95 18.57
C ILE A 28 1.53 -6.63 17.90
N SER A 29 2.48 -7.56 17.95
CA SER A 29 3.80 -7.39 17.30
C SER A 29 3.65 -7.17 15.80
N LYS A 30 2.82 -7.95 15.14
CA LYS A 30 2.53 -7.79 13.71
C LYS A 30 1.94 -6.39 13.43
N LEU A 31 0.93 -5.99 14.19
CA LEU A 31 0.25 -4.71 14.00
C LEU A 31 1.18 -3.50 14.23
N LEU A 32 2.02 -3.56 15.27
CA LEU A 32 2.84 -2.41 15.68
C LEU A 32 4.19 -2.33 14.97
N LEU A 33 4.77 -3.46 14.58
CA LEU A 33 6.13 -3.52 14.05
C LEU A 33 6.16 -3.88 12.57
N GLU A 34 5.54 -4.99 12.17
CA GLU A 34 5.64 -5.51 10.81
C GLU A 34 4.89 -4.63 9.79
N LEU A 35 3.65 -4.24 10.09
CA LEU A 35 2.85 -3.48 9.14
C LEU A 35 3.43 -2.09 8.82
N PRO A 36 3.81 -1.26 9.82
CA PRO A 36 4.43 0.04 9.54
C PRO A 36 5.77 -0.09 8.83
N PHE A 37 6.58 -1.09 9.20
CA PHE A 37 7.88 -1.34 8.57
C PHE A 37 7.70 -1.73 7.09
N SER A 38 6.79 -2.65 6.80
CA SER A 38 6.50 -3.07 5.42
C SER A 38 6.06 -1.90 4.54
N ARG A 39 5.16 -1.03 5.04
CA ARG A 39 4.70 0.16 4.30
C ARG A 39 5.82 1.17 4.02
N ASN A 40 6.74 1.35 4.98
CA ASN A 40 7.89 2.22 4.78
C ASN A 40 8.81 1.68 3.69
N MET A 41 9.04 0.38 3.64
CA MET A 41 9.83 -0.26 2.59
C MET A 41 9.20 -0.10 1.20
N GLU A 42 7.87 -0.21 1.09
CA GLU A 42 7.15 0.05 -0.17
C GLU A 42 7.30 1.50 -0.63
N THR A 43 7.16 2.45 0.29
CA THR A 43 7.35 3.88 0.01
C THR A 43 8.78 4.18 -0.44
N GLU A 44 9.77 3.60 0.22
CA GLU A 44 11.18 3.75 -0.16
C GLU A 44 11.44 3.13 -1.54
N ALA A 45 10.89 1.97 -1.83
CA ALA A 45 10.97 1.33 -3.14
C ALA A 45 10.36 2.21 -4.25
N ASP A 46 9.23 2.84 -3.99
CA ASP A 46 8.59 3.78 -4.92
C ASP A 46 9.48 5.01 -5.20
N ILE A 47 10.10 5.59 -4.16
CA ILE A 47 11.03 6.72 -4.31
C ILE A 47 12.23 6.33 -5.19
N VAL A 48 12.87 5.21 -4.87
CA VAL A 48 14.03 4.71 -5.60
C VAL A 48 13.64 4.34 -7.04
N GLY A 49 12.50 3.68 -7.21
CA GLY A 49 11.96 3.31 -8.53
C GLY A 49 11.72 4.52 -9.42
N MET A 50 11.09 5.59 -8.90
CA MET A 50 10.89 6.84 -9.62
C MET A 50 12.21 7.52 -10.00
N GLU A 51 13.21 7.48 -9.12
CA GLU A 51 14.54 8.02 -9.41
C GLU A 51 15.24 7.25 -10.53
N LEU A 52 15.25 5.92 -10.47
CA LEU A 52 15.85 5.06 -11.48
C LEU A 52 15.18 5.22 -12.84
N ALA A 53 13.83 5.24 -12.87
CA ALA A 53 13.06 5.47 -14.07
C ALA A 53 13.34 6.85 -14.70
N SER A 54 13.48 7.89 -13.87
CA SER A 54 13.88 9.23 -14.32
C SER A 54 15.26 9.23 -14.96
N LYS A 55 16.24 8.57 -14.35
CA LYS A 55 17.61 8.43 -14.89
C LYS A 55 17.65 7.66 -16.21
N ALA A 56 16.81 6.62 -16.30
CA ALA A 56 16.71 5.78 -17.49
C ALA A 56 15.84 6.39 -18.61
N CYS A 57 15.36 7.62 -18.43
CA CYS A 57 14.52 8.36 -19.39
C CYS A 57 13.17 7.70 -19.69
N PHE A 58 12.66 6.82 -18.83
CA PHE A 58 11.31 6.29 -18.95
C PHE A 58 10.25 7.38 -18.76
N ASP A 59 9.04 7.12 -19.24
CA ASP A 59 7.89 7.97 -18.95
C ASP A 59 7.39 7.69 -17.54
N ILE A 60 7.84 8.53 -16.60
CA ILE A 60 7.53 8.38 -15.18
C ILE A 60 6.07 8.65 -14.82
N ARG A 61 5.25 9.23 -15.75
CA ARG A 61 3.80 9.41 -15.59
C ARG A 61 3.06 8.07 -15.56
N GLU A 62 3.68 7.02 -16.11
CA GLU A 62 3.14 5.65 -16.06
C GLU A 62 3.08 5.08 -14.63
N ALA A 63 3.97 5.51 -13.72
CA ALA A 63 4.01 4.96 -12.38
C ALA A 63 2.72 5.20 -11.58
N PRO A 64 2.21 6.44 -11.43
CA PRO A 64 0.91 6.64 -10.79
C PRO A 64 -0.26 6.04 -11.59
N ALA A 65 -0.23 6.05 -12.93
CA ALA A 65 -1.25 5.46 -13.77
C ALA A 65 -1.35 3.93 -13.60
N PHE A 66 -0.22 3.27 -13.38
CA PHE A 66 -0.17 1.84 -13.09
C PHE A 66 -1.03 1.48 -11.86
N TRP A 67 -0.93 2.24 -10.77
CA TRP A 67 -1.68 1.95 -9.55
C TRP A 67 -3.18 2.19 -9.68
N VAL A 68 -3.59 3.14 -10.53
CA VAL A 68 -5.01 3.29 -10.90
C VAL A 68 -5.50 2.05 -11.64
N ARG A 69 -4.73 1.55 -12.62
CA ARG A 69 -5.07 0.33 -13.35
C ARG A 69 -5.13 -0.90 -12.44
N MET A 70 -4.18 -1.03 -11.50
CA MET A 70 -4.18 -2.11 -10.53
C MET A 70 -5.42 -2.09 -9.63
N LYS A 71 -5.81 -0.90 -9.14
CA LYS A 71 -7.05 -0.75 -8.37
C LYS A 71 -8.27 -1.24 -9.17
N LEU A 72 -8.40 -0.81 -10.42
CA LEU A 72 -9.51 -1.22 -11.28
C LEU A 72 -9.57 -2.74 -11.51
N LEU A 73 -8.42 -3.39 -11.63
CA LEU A 73 -8.34 -4.85 -11.77
C LEU A 73 -8.76 -5.55 -10.49
N THR A 74 -8.25 -5.10 -9.34
CA THR A 74 -8.59 -5.66 -8.03
C THR A 74 -10.07 -5.50 -7.73
N ASP A 75 -10.64 -4.29 -7.97
CA ASP A 75 -12.07 -4.02 -7.77
C ASP A 75 -12.97 -4.86 -8.71
N ALA A 76 -12.43 -5.30 -9.85
CA ALA A 76 -13.14 -6.16 -10.80
C ALA A 76 -13.07 -7.65 -10.43
N GLU A 77 -12.07 -8.06 -9.67
CA GLU A 77 -11.84 -9.45 -9.24
C GLU A 77 -12.39 -9.75 -7.84
N SER A 78 -12.63 -8.70 -7.02
CA SER A 78 -13.23 -8.88 -5.69
C SER A 78 -14.69 -9.29 -5.84
N ASP A 79 -15.02 -10.51 -5.41
CA ASP A 79 -16.40 -10.95 -5.21
C ASP A 79 -17.03 -10.11 -4.08
N GLU A 80 -18.35 -9.86 -4.14
CA GLU A 80 -19.10 -9.03 -3.17
C GLU A 80 -19.01 -9.54 -1.70
N ASP A 81 -18.46 -10.74 -1.49
CA ASP A 81 -18.28 -11.36 -0.17
C ASP A 81 -16.86 -11.15 0.43
N ASP A 82 -15.95 -10.45 -0.24
CA ASP A 82 -14.63 -10.19 0.31
C ASP A 82 -14.75 -9.15 1.43
N MET A 83 -14.50 -9.60 2.68
CA MET A 83 -14.52 -8.74 3.86
C MET A 83 -13.50 -7.62 3.67
N ASP A 84 -13.98 -6.39 3.49
CA ASP A 84 -13.18 -5.17 3.40
C ASP A 84 -12.40 -4.96 4.72
N PHE A 85 -11.18 -5.50 4.74
CA PHE A 85 -10.31 -5.32 5.90
C PHE A 85 -9.81 -3.88 5.95
N PRO A 86 -9.90 -3.21 7.10
CA PRO A 86 -9.37 -1.87 7.23
C PRO A 86 -7.90 -1.79 6.80
N GLU A 87 -7.54 -0.77 6.03
CA GLU A 87 -6.19 -0.60 5.45
C GLU A 87 -5.06 -0.70 6.49
N TYR A 88 -5.32 -0.30 7.75
CA TYR A 88 -4.32 -0.40 8.82
C TYR A 88 -3.94 -1.83 9.20
N LEU A 89 -4.75 -2.82 8.81
CA LEU A 89 -4.45 -4.26 8.98
C LEU A 89 -3.77 -4.87 7.75
N SER A 90 -3.67 -4.15 6.64
CA SER A 90 -2.98 -4.60 5.44
C SER A 90 -1.46 -4.48 5.61
N THR A 91 -0.73 -5.46 5.08
CA THR A 91 0.74 -5.42 5.01
C THR A 91 1.26 -4.44 3.96
N HIS A 92 0.43 -4.07 2.99
CA HIS A 92 0.78 -3.17 1.89
C HIS A 92 -0.05 -1.90 1.93
N PRO A 93 0.50 -0.74 1.51
CA PRO A 93 -0.28 0.45 1.23
C PRO A 93 -1.34 0.15 0.16
N SER A 94 -2.51 0.78 0.27
CA SER A 94 -3.53 0.65 -0.76
C SER A 94 -3.03 1.17 -2.12
N HIS A 95 -3.58 0.64 -3.21
CA HIS A 95 -3.27 1.11 -4.56
C HIS A 95 -3.54 2.61 -4.71
N GLU A 96 -4.57 3.11 -4.05
CA GLU A 96 -4.96 4.52 -4.05
C GLU A 96 -3.90 5.39 -3.36
N ARG A 97 -3.41 4.99 -2.20
CA ARG A 97 -2.35 5.71 -1.48
C ARG A 97 -1.04 5.75 -2.26
N ARG A 98 -0.66 4.65 -2.92
CA ARG A 98 0.52 4.62 -3.78
C ARG A 98 0.36 5.51 -5.00
N HIS A 99 -0.84 5.52 -5.61
CA HIS A 99 -1.17 6.46 -6.70
C HIS A 99 -1.01 7.93 -6.26
N GLU A 100 -1.60 8.31 -5.12
CA GLU A 100 -1.52 9.67 -4.57
C GLU A 100 -0.06 10.06 -4.31
N PHE A 101 0.66 9.23 -3.59
CA PHE A 101 2.07 9.47 -3.26
C PHE A 101 2.96 9.67 -4.51
N LEU A 102 2.82 8.80 -5.51
CA LEU A 102 3.58 8.91 -6.76
C LEU A 102 3.17 10.13 -7.58
N THR A 103 1.89 10.52 -7.53
CA THR A 103 1.39 11.75 -8.17
C THR A 103 2.00 13.00 -7.54
N GLU A 104 2.11 13.05 -6.21
CA GLU A 104 2.79 14.15 -5.51
C GLU A 104 4.29 14.23 -5.84
N MET A 105 4.93 13.10 -6.04
CA MET A 105 6.35 13.03 -6.41
C MET A 105 6.62 13.40 -7.87
N LEU A 106 5.63 13.31 -8.75
CA LEU A 106 5.78 13.42 -10.20
C LEU A 106 6.47 14.72 -10.65
N PRO A 107 6.14 15.93 -10.13
CA PRO A 107 6.80 17.17 -10.53
C PRO A 107 8.30 17.13 -10.28
N LYS A 108 8.73 16.66 -9.11
CA LYS A 108 10.14 16.53 -8.73
C LYS A 108 10.87 15.50 -9.58
N ALA A 109 10.22 14.40 -9.91
CA ALA A 109 10.78 13.36 -10.74
C ALA A 109 10.93 13.83 -12.21
N LEU A 110 9.98 14.62 -12.72
CA LEU A 110 10.08 15.26 -14.06
C LEU A 110 11.23 16.26 -14.14
N GLU A 111 11.39 17.09 -13.10
CA GLU A 111 12.54 18.00 -12.99
C GLU A 111 13.84 17.20 -13.02
N LYS A 112 13.96 16.17 -12.19
CA LYS A 112 15.15 15.30 -12.12
C LYS A 112 15.42 14.63 -13.46
N ARG A 113 14.38 14.13 -14.14
CA ARG A 113 14.48 13.55 -15.48
C ARG A 113 15.08 14.54 -16.49
N SER A 114 14.70 15.83 -16.42
CA SER A 114 15.23 16.86 -17.30
C SER A 114 16.72 17.13 -17.04
N THR A 115 17.20 17.05 -15.80
CA THR A 115 18.62 17.23 -15.46
C THR A 115 19.50 16.10 -16.00
N PHE A 116 18.95 14.92 -16.27
CA PHE A 116 19.66 13.81 -16.92
C PHE A 116 19.70 13.91 -18.45
N GLY A 117 19.21 15.01 -19.02
CA GLY A 117 19.23 15.23 -20.47
C GLY A 117 18.22 14.38 -21.26
N CYS A 118 17.19 13.86 -20.62
CA CYS A 118 16.16 13.09 -21.28
C CYS A 118 15.30 13.96 -22.20
N CYS A 119 14.86 13.39 -23.33
CA CYS A 119 13.93 14.07 -24.24
C CYS A 119 12.61 14.41 -23.53
N LYS A 120 11.96 15.49 -23.97
CA LYS A 120 10.63 15.84 -23.47
C LYS A 120 9.64 14.71 -23.75
N LEU A 121 8.72 14.50 -22.82
CA LEU A 121 7.62 13.55 -22.99
C LEU A 121 6.61 14.15 -23.99
N THR A 122 6.38 13.47 -25.09
CA THR A 122 5.51 13.93 -26.19
C THR A 122 4.22 13.14 -26.33
N GLY A 123 4.10 12.00 -25.63
CA GLY A 123 2.89 11.16 -25.64
C GLY A 123 1.74 11.74 -24.79
N PRO A 124 0.52 11.23 -24.96
CA PRO A 124 -0.62 11.57 -24.11
C PRO A 124 -0.30 11.25 -22.64
N ASP A 125 -1.03 11.88 -21.73
CA ASP A 125 -0.87 11.60 -20.31
C ASP A 125 -1.50 10.22 -19.99
N PRO A 126 -0.73 9.24 -19.49
CA PRO A 126 -1.25 7.91 -19.18
C PRO A 126 -2.40 7.90 -18.18
N LEU A 127 -2.49 8.92 -17.32
CA LEU A 127 -3.60 9.08 -16.39
C LEU A 127 -4.92 9.44 -17.10
N LEU A 128 -4.85 10.20 -18.20
CA LEU A 128 -6.04 10.52 -19.00
C LEU A 128 -6.58 9.28 -19.71
N ASP A 129 -5.69 8.44 -20.26
CA ASP A 129 -6.08 7.17 -20.88
C ASP A 129 -6.76 6.24 -19.87
N THR A 130 -6.23 6.17 -18.65
CA THR A 130 -6.80 5.34 -17.58
C THR A 130 -8.18 5.83 -17.16
N LYS A 131 -8.39 7.15 -17.06
CA LYS A 131 -9.70 7.74 -16.78
C LYS A 131 -10.73 7.46 -17.87
N ASN A 132 -10.31 7.44 -19.13
CA ASN A 132 -11.19 7.08 -20.24
C ASN A 132 -11.67 5.63 -20.16
N ILE A 133 -10.82 4.70 -19.71
CA ILE A 133 -11.21 3.31 -19.49
C ILE A 133 -12.32 3.19 -18.43
N MET A 134 -12.31 4.04 -17.40
CA MET A 134 -13.34 4.07 -16.35
C MET A 134 -14.71 4.52 -16.84
N VAL A 135 -14.78 5.36 -17.89
CA VAL A 135 -16.03 5.90 -18.42
C VAL A 135 -16.79 4.88 -19.28
N TYR A 136 -16.08 3.84 -19.79
CA TYR A 136 -16.68 2.83 -20.66
C TYR A 136 -17.11 1.54 -19.92
N LYS A 137 -17.10 1.52 -18.57
CA LYS A 137 -17.57 0.44 -17.73
C LYS A 137 -18.83 0.88 -16.96
#